data_e20b772a4c7b383ce38f9a3666ce0afe
#
_entry.id   e20b772a4c7b383ce38f9a3666ce0afe
#
_cell.length_a   1.000
_cell.length_b   1.000
_cell.length_c   1.000
_cell.angle_alpha   90.00
_cell.angle_beta   90.00
_cell.angle_gamma   90.00
#
_symmetry.space_group_name_H-M   'P 1'
#
loop_
_entity.id
_entity.type
_entity.pdbx_description
1 polymer ?
#
loop_
_entity_poly.entity_id
_entity_poly.type
_entity_poly.pdbx_seq_one_letter_code
_entity_poly.pdbx_strand_id
1 'polypeptide(L)'
;MSIKQFINRTKELSKTSIACSVNKHNPGAIGDFIENLLIKDNHKKNTSDMHKLELKTKSEDTSNNTLNLTHYSCFAKDKISRTYEKIKDNLALVHYDSFKDNIKLTRMCIFTKLDRRSFVLYLQTDRRHNEVKHNMSFNNLKKCYDSYKLYNLTN
;
A
#
# COMPACT_ATOMS: atom_id res chain seq x y z
N MET A 1 -15.00 0.01 -8.85
CA MET A 1 -13.96 -0.96 -9.23
C MET A 1 -13.90 -2.07 -8.20
N SER A 2 -13.98 -3.31 -8.64
CA SER A 2 -13.83 -4.47 -7.78
C SER A 2 -12.35 -4.82 -7.58
N ILE A 3 -12.07 -5.70 -6.60
CA ILE A 3 -10.70 -6.21 -6.39
C ILE A 3 -10.20 -6.90 -7.66
N LYS A 4 -11.04 -7.68 -8.32
CA LYS A 4 -10.68 -8.35 -9.57
C LYS A 4 -10.32 -7.35 -10.67
N GLN A 5 -11.08 -6.29 -10.80
CA GLN A 5 -10.78 -5.22 -11.77
C GLN A 5 -9.46 -4.52 -11.43
N PHE A 6 -9.22 -4.26 -10.15
CA PHE A 6 -7.95 -3.70 -9.68
C PHE A 6 -6.76 -4.59 -10.05
N ILE A 7 -6.88 -5.89 -9.79
CA ILE A 7 -5.83 -6.85 -10.13
C ILE A 7 -5.57 -6.86 -11.63
N ASN A 8 -6.62 -6.94 -12.44
CA ASN A 8 -6.49 -6.98 -13.90
C ASN A 8 -5.87 -5.69 -14.44
N ARG A 9 -6.28 -4.54 -13.90
CA ARG A 9 -5.71 -3.25 -14.30
C ARG A 9 -4.23 -3.15 -13.96
N THR A 10 -3.85 -3.61 -12.77
CA THR A 10 -2.44 -3.63 -12.34
C THR A 10 -1.60 -4.51 -13.26
N LYS A 11 -2.10 -5.69 -13.59
CA LYS A 11 -1.43 -6.60 -14.54
C LYS A 11 -1.26 -5.96 -15.91
N GLU A 12 -2.28 -5.29 -16.39
CA GLU A 12 -2.25 -4.62 -17.70
C GLU A 12 -1.21 -3.50 -17.71
N LEU A 13 -1.23 -2.65 -16.68
CA LEU A 13 -0.29 -1.52 -16.58
C LEU A 13 1.15 -1.99 -16.34
N SER A 14 1.36 -3.18 -15.81
CA SER A 14 2.70 -3.73 -15.58
C SER A 14 3.41 -4.21 -16.83
N LYS A 15 2.70 -4.35 -17.94
CA LYS A 15 3.27 -4.86 -19.19
C LYS A 15 4.30 -3.93 -19.82
N THR A 16 4.20 -2.64 -19.55
CA THR A 16 5.10 -1.63 -20.11
C THR A 16 5.58 -0.68 -19.02
N SER A 17 6.69 0.00 -19.32
CA SER A 17 7.13 1.12 -18.49
C SER A 17 6.17 2.30 -18.65
N ILE A 18 5.93 3.03 -17.57
CA ILE A 18 5.00 4.14 -17.52
C ILE A 18 5.79 5.42 -17.32
N ALA A 19 5.56 6.42 -18.17
CA ALA A 19 6.20 7.72 -18.02
C ALA A 19 5.76 8.36 -16.69
N CYS A 20 6.72 8.81 -15.91
CA CYS A 20 6.48 9.40 -14.60
C CYS A 20 7.47 10.55 -14.38
N SER A 21 6.97 11.77 -14.43
CA SER A 21 7.77 12.97 -14.30
C SER A 21 7.79 13.55 -12.89
N VAL A 22 7.23 12.86 -11.91
CA VAL A 22 7.24 13.33 -10.52
C VAL A 22 8.64 13.26 -9.92
N ASN A 23 8.88 14.07 -8.89
CA ASN A 23 10.17 14.11 -8.21
C ASN A 23 10.45 12.77 -7.51
N LYS A 24 11.45 12.05 -8.01
CA LYS A 24 11.83 10.73 -7.49
C LYS A 24 12.44 10.78 -6.08
N HIS A 25 12.87 11.94 -5.63
CA HIS A 25 13.36 12.12 -4.26
C HIS A 25 12.21 12.23 -3.25
N ASN A 26 10.98 12.28 -3.72
CA ASN A 26 9.79 12.27 -2.90
C ASN A 26 9.02 10.97 -3.11
N PRO A 27 9.23 9.94 -2.25
CA PRO A 27 8.54 8.65 -2.41
C PRO A 27 7.01 8.77 -2.34
N GLY A 28 6.51 9.74 -1.59
CA GLY A 28 5.07 10.00 -1.51
C GLY A 28 4.48 10.42 -2.85
N ALA A 29 5.21 11.22 -3.62
CA ALA A 29 4.75 11.67 -4.93
C ALA A 29 4.62 10.51 -5.91
N ILE A 30 5.55 9.56 -5.88
CA ILE A 30 5.48 8.37 -6.73
C ILE A 30 4.31 7.49 -6.31
N GLY A 31 4.12 7.31 -5.00
CA GLY A 31 3.00 6.55 -4.46
C GLY A 31 1.66 7.13 -4.90
N ASP A 32 1.49 8.43 -4.80
CA ASP A 32 0.28 9.13 -5.25
C ASP A 32 0.06 8.95 -6.75
N PHE A 33 1.13 9.02 -7.53
CA PHE A 33 1.05 8.82 -8.98
C PHE A 33 0.56 7.41 -9.31
N ILE A 34 1.12 6.39 -8.67
CA ILE A 34 0.70 4.99 -8.88
C ILE A 34 -0.75 4.79 -8.45
N GLU A 35 -1.12 5.32 -7.30
CA GLU A 35 -2.48 5.23 -6.79
C GLU A 35 -3.47 5.84 -7.78
N ASN A 36 -3.16 7.01 -8.32
CA ASN A 36 -4.00 7.66 -9.32
C ASN A 36 -4.13 6.83 -10.61
N LEU A 37 -3.07 6.16 -11.02
CA LEU A 37 -3.11 5.28 -12.18
C LEU A 37 -4.02 4.07 -11.97
N LEU A 38 -3.94 3.46 -10.79
CA LEU A 38 -4.61 2.19 -10.52
C LEU A 38 -6.07 2.37 -10.13
N ILE A 39 -6.40 3.48 -9.47
CA ILE A 39 -7.75 3.70 -8.93
C ILE A 39 -8.36 5.03 -9.38
N LYS A 40 -7.87 5.61 -10.48
CA LYS A 40 -8.28 6.94 -10.94
C LYS A 40 -9.79 7.11 -11.16
N ASP A 41 -10.47 6.04 -11.53
CA ASP A 41 -11.91 6.08 -11.80
C ASP A 41 -12.72 6.13 -10.50
N ASN A 42 -12.04 6.00 -9.36
CA ASN A 42 -12.64 5.98 -8.03
C ASN A 42 -12.17 7.14 -7.16
N HIS A 43 -11.83 8.27 -7.77
CA HIS A 43 -11.44 9.48 -7.05
C HIS A 43 -12.54 10.02 -6.16
N LYS A 44 -13.76 9.64 -6.40
CA LYS A 44 -14.87 10.03 -5.54
C LYS A 44 -14.78 9.26 -4.25
N LYS A 45 -14.64 9.97 -3.16
CA LYS A 45 -14.42 9.44 -1.81
C LYS A 45 -15.45 8.40 -1.34
N ASN A 46 -16.49 8.14 -2.09
CA ASN A 46 -17.62 7.32 -1.67
C ASN A 46 -17.91 6.15 -2.61
N THR A 47 -16.94 5.73 -3.41
CA THR A 47 -17.15 4.53 -4.23
C THR A 47 -16.98 3.31 -3.34
N SER A 48 -18.05 2.54 -3.22
CA SER A 48 -18.14 1.41 -2.30
C SER A 48 -17.05 0.37 -2.50
N ASP A 49 -16.56 0.20 -3.72
CA ASP A 49 -15.61 -0.87 -4.02
C ASP A 49 -14.20 -0.59 -3.53
N MET A 50 -13.79 0.68 -3.44
CA MET A 50 -12.41 1.01 -3.10
C MET A 50 -12.19 1.37 -1.64
N HIS A 51 -13.22 1.67 -0.86
CA HIS A 51 -13.02 1.88 0.56
C HIS A 51 -12.71 0.57 1.32
N LYS A 52 -12.88 -0.58 0.65
CA LYS A 52 -12.47 -1.88 1.20
C LYS A 52 -11.07 -2.30 0.79
N LEU A 53 -10.35 -1.45 0.10
CA LEU A 53 -8.99 -1.72 -0.34
C LEU A 53 -8.11 -0.53 -0.01
N GLU A 54 -7.08 -0.75 0.77
CA GLU A 54 -6.02 0.21 0.99
C GLU A 54 -4.85 -0.14 0.07
N LEU A 55 -4.36 0.83 -0.68
CA LEU A 55 -3.23 0.65 -1.59
C LEU A 55 -1.99 1.28 -0.99
N LYS A 56 -0.92 0.51 -0.93
CA LYS A 56 0.42 0.97 -0.56
C LYS A 56 1.40 0.61 -1.66
N THR A 57 2.40 1.43 -1.83
CA THR A 57 3.45 1.23 -2.83
C THR A 57 4.81 1.18 -2.17
N LYS A 58 5.75 0.49 -2.81
CA LYS A 58 7.12 0.40 -2.31
C LYS A 58 8.09 0.25 -3.46
N SER A 59 9.19 0.98 -3.42
CA SER A 59 10.27 0.84 -4.40
C SER A 59 11.02 -0.46 -4.19
N GLU A 60 11.38 -1.13 -5.28
CA GLU A 60 12.26 -2.30 -5.21
C GLU A 60 13.66 -1.96 -4.71
N ASP A 61 14.10 -0.71 -4.88
CA ASP A 61 15.41 -0.27 -4.41
C ASP A 61 15.51 -0.13 -2.90
N THR A 62 14.38 -0.21 -2.20
CA THR A 62 14.37 -0.08 -0.75
C THR A 62 14.75 -1.40 -0.11
N SER A 63 15.86 -1.41 0.64
CA SER A 63 16.32 -2.60 1.38
C SER A 63 15.48 -2.90 2.63
N ASN A 64 14.65 -1.95 3.02
CA ASN A 64 13.82 -2.05 4.23
C ASN A 64 12.57 -2.86 3.95
N ASN A 65 12.31 -3.88 4.78
CA ASN A 65 11.13 -4.75 4.68
C ASN A 65 9.94 -4.26 5.51
N THR A 66 9.98 -3.04 5.97
CA THR A 66 8.93 -2.45 6.80
C THR A 66 8.03 -1.55 5.95
N LEU A 67 6.73 -1.70 6.13
CA LEU A 67 5.74 -0.88 5.46
C LEU A 67 5.16 0.12 6.45
N ASN A 68 5.17 1.40 6.06
CA ASN A 68 4.47 2.44 6.81
C ASN A 68 2.98 2.37 6.47
N LEU A 69 2.16 2.01 7.44
CA LEU A 69 0.72 1.85 7.24
C LEU A 69 -0.01 3.19 7.31
N THR A 70 0.32 3.98 8.32
CA THR A 70 -0.29 5.29 8.54
C THR A 70 0.63 6.15 9.38
N HIS A 71 0.39 7.46 9.36
CA HIS A 71 1.01 8.35 10.32
C HIS A 71 -0.05 9.32 10.86
N TYR A 72 0.14 9.74 12.10
CA TYR A 72 -0.79 10.60 12.81
C TYR A 72 -0.05 11.67 13.59
N SER A 73 -0.75 12.77 13.89
CA SER A 73 -0.32 13.65 14.98
C SER A 73 -0.32 12.85 16.28
N CYS A 74 0.63 13.15 17.17
CA CYS A 74 0.69 12.49 18.48
C CYS A 74 -0.59 12.74 19.30
N PHE A 75 -1.34 13.80 18.99
CA PHE A 75 -2.58 14.15 19.66
C PHE A 75 -3.82 13.47 19.08
N ALA A 76 -3.69 12.77 17.97
CA ALA A 76 -4.81 12.05 17.37
C ALA A 76 -5.31 10.95 18.31
N LYS A 77 -6.63 10.76 18.34
CA LYS A 77 -7.27 9.75 19.19
C LYS A 77 -7.47 8.46 18.41
N ASP A 78 -7.50 7.35 19.16
CA ASP A 78 -7.86 6.04 18.62
C ASP A 78 -7.00 5.61 17.43
N LYS A 79 -5.70 5.89 17.48
CA LYS A 79 -4.77 5.65 16.37
C LYS A 79 -4.76 4.19 15.90
N ILE A 80 -4.68 3.26 16.85
CA ILE A 80 -4.61 1.83 16.53
C ILE A 80 -5.90 1.38 15.84
N SER A 81 -7.05 1.75 16.38
CA SER A 81 -8.35 1.41 15.79
C SER A 81 -8.53 2.02 14.40
N ARG A 82 -8.07 3.25 14.21
CA ARG A 82 -8.17 3.93 12.92
C ARG A 82 -7.29 3.25 11.87
N THR A 83 -6.08 2.84 12.23
CA THR A 83 -5.21 2.09 11.32
C THR A 83 -5.84 0.74 10.98
N TYR A 84 -6.34 0.02 11.98
CA TYR A 84 -7.02 -1.25 11.77
C TYR A 84 -8.19 -1.11 10.79
N GLU A 85 -9.07 -0.15 11.01
CA GLU A 85 -10.24 0.07 10.15
C GLU A 85 -9.84 0.35 8.69
N LYS A 86 -8.72 1.03 8.49
CA LYS A 86 -8.24 1.40 7.17
C LYS A 86 -7.76 0.20 6.35
N ILE A 87 -7.15 -0.79 6.99
CA ILE A 87 -6.48 -1.90 6.30
C ILE A 87 -7.13 -3.26 6.54
N LYS A 88 -8.22 -3.32 7.29
CA LYS A 88 -8.78 -4.60 7.78
C LYS A 88 -9.32 -5.53 6.70
N ASP A 89 -9.92 -4.97 5.65
CA ASP A 89 -10.56 -5.80 4.62
C ASP A 89 -9.55 -6.31 3.60
N ASN A 90 -8.91 -5.39 2.90
CA ASN A 90 -7.88 -5.71 1.91
C ASN A 90 -6.79 -4.68 1.92
N LEU A 91 -5.55 -5.15 1.86
CA LEU A 91 -4.37 -4.31 1.69
C LEU A 91 -3.64 -4.77 0.44
N ALA A 92 -3.49 -3.88 -0.52
CA ALA A 92 -2.69 -4.14 -1.71
C ALA A 92 -1.35 -3.45 -1.57
N LEU A 93 -0.28 -4.21 -1.72
CA LEU A 93 1.08 -3.68 -1.75
C LEU A 93 1.64 -3.88 -3.16
N VAL A 94 1.91 -2.78 -3.85
CA VAL A 94 2.46 -2.79 -5.21
C VAL A 94 3.89 -2.31 -5.16
N HIS A 95 4.80 -3.13 -5.68
CA HIS A 95 6.21 -2.78 -5.81
C HIS A 95 6.48 -2.23 -7.21
N TYR A 96 7.45 -1.35 -7.31
CA TYR A 96 7.83 -0.74 -8.57
C TYR A 96 9.33 -0.49 -8.64
N ASP A 97 9.86 -0.52 -9.86
CA ASP A 97 11.18 0.00 -10.19
C ASP A 97 11.03 1.40 -10.78
N SER A 98 11.94 2.28 -10.41
CA SER A 98 12.02 3.64 -10.94
C SER A 98 13.31 3.78 -11.74
N PHE A 99 13.19 4.16 -12.99
CA PHE A 99 14.35 4.28 -13.88
C PHE A 99 14.18 5.52 -14.78
N LYS A 100 15.08 6.50 -14.63
CA LYS A 100 15.00 7.80 -15.31
C LYS A 100 13.60 8.42 -15.10
N ASP A 101 12.89 8.67 -16.17
CA ASP A 101 11.55 9.28 -16.13
C ASP A 101 10.44 8.26 -16.26
N ASN A 102 10.72 7.01 -15.92
CA ASN A 102 9.76 5.91 -16.03
C ASN A 102 9.68 5.13 -14.73
N ILE A 103 8.54 4.49 -14.53
CA ILE A 103 8.35 3.48 -13.50
C ILE A 103 7.85 2.20 -14.15
N LYS A 104 8.11 1.08 -13.50
CA LYS A 104 7.58 -0.22 -13.92
C LYS A 104 7.07 -0.96 -12.70
N LEU A 105 5.83 -1.41 -12.76
CA LEU A 105 5.25 -2.23 -11.70
C LEU A 105 5.83 -3.62 -11.79
N THR A 106 6.35 -4.14 -10.69
CA THR A 106 7.12 -5.38 -10.68
C THR A 106 6.42 -6.53 -9.99
N ARG A 107 5.69 -6.25 -8.92
CA ARG A 107 4.97 -7.29 -8.19
C ARG A 107 3.88 -6.66 -7.34
N MET A 108 2.92 -7.49 -6.96
CA MET A 108 1.81 -7.06 -6.14
C MET A 108 1.48 -8.16 -5.14
N CYS A 109 1.13 -7.77 -3.94
CA CYS A 109 0.60 -8.69 -2.94
C CYS A 109 -0.74 -8.16 -2.44
N ILE A 110 -1.75 -9.01 -2.46
CA ILE A 110 -3.06 -8.68 -1.90
C ILE A 110 -3.23 -9.46 -0.61
N PHE A 111 -3.35 -8.74 0.50
CA PHE A 111 -3.64 -9.30 1.82
C PHE A 111 -5.12 -9.14 2.10
N THR A 112 -5.74 -10.18 2.64
CA THR A 112 -7.18 -10.20 2.85
C THR A 112 -7.50 -10.59 4.29
N LYS A 113 -8.39 -9.85 4.90
CA LYS A 113 -8.98 -10.10 6.22
C LYS A 113 -7.95 -10.08 7.35
N LEU A 114 -7.76 -8.92 7.92
CA LEU A 114 -6.81 -8.68 9.01
C LEU A 114 -7.36 -9.24 10.33
N ASP A 115 -6.54 -10.03 11.01
CA ASP A 115 -6.83 -10.48 12.37
C ASP A 115 -6.44 -9.40 13.37
N ARG A 116 -7.42 -8.92 14.15
CA ARG A 116 -7.19 -7.80 15.06
C ARG A 116 -6.16 -8.10 16.16
N ARG A 117 -6.19 -9.29 16.72
CA ARG A 117 -5.24 -9.67 17.80
C ARG A 117 -3.81 -9.67 17.29
N SER A 118 -3.58 -10.28 16.15
CA SER A 118 -2.27 -10.33 15.52
C SER A 118 -1.81 -8.93 15.13
N PHE A 119 -2.71 -8.11 14.60
CA PHE A 119 -2.40 -6.73 14.25
C PHE A 119 -1.88 -5.94 15.45
N VAL A 120 -2.59 -5.98 16.57
CA VAL A 120 -2.19 -5.28 17.79
C VAL A 120 -0.85 -5.81 18.32
N LEU A 121 -0.65 -7.13 18.24
CA LEU A 121 0.57 -7.78 18.72
C LEU A 121 1.79 -7.37 17.91
N TYR A 122 1.68 -7.29 16.59
CA TYR A 122 2.82 -7.06 15.69
C TYR A 122 2.98 -5.62 15.22
N LEU A 123 2.03 -4.74 15.53
CA LEU A 123 2.11 -3.34 15.13
C LEU A 123 3.30 -2.66 15.79
N GLN A 124 4.12 -2.00 15.00
CA GLN A 124 5.24 -1.20 15.49
C GLN A 124 4.84 0.27 15.49
N THR A 125 5.15 0.96 16.58
CA THR A 125 4.87 2.38 16.72
C THR A 125 6.19 3.13 16.81
N ASP A 126 6.41 4.06 15.90
CA ASP A 126 7.56 4.95 15.90
C ASP A 126 7.10 6.36 16.20
N ARG A 127 7.67 6.97 17.25
CA ARG A 127 7.35 8.33 17.66
C ARG A 127 8.53 9.24 17.37
N ARG A 128 8.25 10.33 16.66
CA ARG A 128 9.23 11.39 16.42
C ARG A 128 8.55 12.73 16.55
N HIS A 129 9.02 13.56 17.49
CA HIS A 129 8.44 14.88 17.74
C HIS A 129 6.92 14.78 17.97
N ASN A 130 6.15 15.39 17.10
CA ASN A 130 4.70 15.42 17.22
C ASN A 130 4.00 14.41 16.31
N GLU A 131 4.74 13.45 15.75
CA GLU A 131 4.21 12.44 14.85
C GLU A 131 4.35 11.04 15.40
N VAL A 132 3.37 10.21 15.06
CA VAL A 132 3.36 8.78 15.34
C VAL A 132 3.17 8.04 14.02
N LYS A 133 4.08 7.11 13.72
CA LYS A 133 3.97 6.24 12.55
C LYS A 133 3.64 4.83 12.98
N HIS A 134 2.70 4.22 12.30
CA HIS A 134 2.37 2.81 12.47
C HIS A 134 3.00 2.02 11.33
N ASN A 135 3.88 1.10 11.68
CA ASN A 135 4.65 0.31 10.75
C ASN A 135 4.44 -1.18 11.01
N MET A 136 4.64 -1.97 9.98
CA MET A 136 4.65 -3.42 10.12
C MET A 136 5.56 -4.02 9.06
N SER A 137 6.35 -5.03 9.46
CA SER A 137 7.19 -5.74 8.51
C SER A 137 6.34 -6.56 7.55
N PHE A 138 6.87 -6.82 6.37
CA PHE A 138 6.20 -7.65 5.37
C PHE A 138 5.89 -9.05 5.91
N ASN A 139 6.83 -9.63 6.68
CA ASN A 139 6.63 -10.94 7.29
C ASN A 139 5.50 -10.92 8.32
N ASN A 140 5.38 -9.85 9.08
CA ASN A 140 4.31 -9.73 10.08
C ASN A 140 2.96 -9.49 9.41
N LEU A 141 2.91 -8.80 8.27
CA LEU A 141 1.68 -8.68 7.49
C LEU A 141 1.16 -10.06 7.09
N LYS A 142 2.04 -10.94 6.65
CA LYS A 142 1.65 -12.32 6.31
C LYS A 142 1.09 -13.09 7.49
N LYS A 143 1.54 -12.78 8.71
CA LYS A 143 1.05 -13.42 9.94
C LYS A 143 -0.28 -12.85 10.41
N CYS A 144 -0.55 -11.59 10.10
CA CYS A 144 -1.72 -10.88 10.59
C CYS A 144 -2.96 -11.07 9.72
N TYR A 145 -2.78 -11.30 8.43
CA TYR A 145 -3.90 -11.47 7.51
C TYR A 145 -4.27 -12.94 7.36
N ASP A 146 -5.56 -13.19 7.21
CA ASP A 146 -6.10 -14.53 7.03
C ASP A 146 -5.54 -15.20 5.78
N SER A 147 -5.39 -14.43 4.70
CA SER A 147 -4.80 -14.92 3.46
C SER A 147 -4.06 -13.81 2.73
N TYR A 148 -3.13 -14.22 1.85
CA TYR A 148 -2.49 -13.29 0.94
C TYR A 148 -2.16 -13.99 -0.38
N LYS A 149 -2.08 -13.20 -1.44
CA LYS A 149 -1.72 -13.71 -2.77
C LYS A 149 -0.68 -12.82 -3.41
N LEU A 150 0.40 -13.45 -3.87
CA LEU A 150 1.50 -12.79 -4.55
C LEU A 150 1.30 -12.88 -6.07
N TYR A 151 1.57 -11.77 -6.75
CA TYR A 151 1.55 -11.69 -8.20
C TYR A 151 2.90 -11.19 -8.68
N ASN A 152 3.58 -11.99 -9.49
CA ASN A 152 4.77 -11.55 -10.18
C ASN A 152 4.32 -10.85 -11.47
N LEU A 153 4.67 -9.57 -11.60
CA LEU A 153 4.26 -8.74 -12.72
C LEU A 153 5.35 -8.62 -13.79
N THR A 154 6.53 -9.17 -13.52
CA THR A 154 7.65 -9.15 -14.47
C THR A 154 7.75 -10.48 -15.19
N ASN A 155 7.48 -10.48 -16.46
CA ASN A 155 7.65 -11.65 -17.30
C ASN A 155 8.43 -11.29 -18.54
#